data_080448d40245b692fe8485a92844c922
#
_entry.id   080448d40245b692fe8485a92844c922
#
_cell.length_a   1.000
_cell.length_b   1.000
_cell.length_c   1.000
_cell.angle_alpha   90.00
_cell.angle_beta   90.00
_cell.angle_gamma   90.00
#
_symmetry.space_group_name_H-M   'P 1'
#
loop_
_entity.id
_entity.type
_entity.pdbx_description
1 polymer ?
#
loop_
_entity_poly.entity_id
_entity_poly.type
_entity_poly.pdbx_seq_one_letter_code
_entity_poly.pdbx_strand_id
1 'polypeptide(L)'
;MQPLAERMRPKSLEDYVGQQHLIGDGAVLRRMIDSGKISSFILWGPPGVGKTTLAGIIAEQLRLPFFTLSAISSGVKDIREVLEKAKHSRGFDTQAPILFIDEIHRFSKSQQDSLLSAVERGVVTLIGATTENPSFEVITPLLSRCQVYVLKPLENEDLLRLAEKAISTDYELKQRNVVLKETNALLRFSGGDARKMLNIIDLVCNAEQDKETVELTDDLITIRLQQNPSAYDKNGELHYDIISAFIKSIRGSDPDAAIYWLGRMVAGGEDPKFIARRLVISAAEDIGLANPNALLLANAAFDAIQKIGWPEGRIVLAEATIYLATSPKSNSAYKAIGAALDMVQKTGDLPVPLN
;
A
#
# COMPACT_ATOMS: atom_id res chain seq x y z
N MET A 1 19.66 14.95 2.39
CA MET A 1 20.11 13.73 3.08
C MET A 1 19.25 12.57 2.60
N GLN A 2 19.83 11.40 2.33
CA GLN A 2 19.06 10.22 1.90
C GLN A 2 18.37 9.60 3.10
N PRO A 3 17.07 9.22 3.02
CA PRO A 3 16.34 8.61 4.14
C PRO A 3 16.99 7.31 4.62
N LEU A 4 16.91 7.01 5.92
CA LEU A 4 17.48 5.79 6.51
C LEU A 4 16.98 4.51 5.81
N ALA A 5 15.70 4.46 5.47
CA ALA A 5 15.13 3.32 4.74
C ALA A 5 15.81 3.04 3.39
N GLU A 6 16.32 4.06 2.72
CA GLU A 6 17.06 3.90 1.47
C GLU A 6 18.54 3.55 1.73
N ARG A 7 19.16 4.13 2.76
CA ARG A 7 20.53 3.79 3.18
C ARG A 7 20.65 2.34 3.64
N MET A 8 19.60 1.81 4.28
CA MET A 8 19.53 0.44 4.79
C MET A 8 18.96 -0.57 3.80
N ARG A 9 18.73 -0.19 2.54
CA ARG A 9 18.23 -1.11 1.52
C ARG A 9 19.20 -2.26 1.31
N PRO A 10 18.78 -3.52 1.53
CA PRO A 10 19.66 -4.68 1.34
C PRO A 10 20.08 -4.82 -0.14
N LYS A 11 21.32 -5.24 -0.34
CA LYS A 11 21.92 -5.46 -1.66
C LYS A 11 22.10 -6.93 -2.00
N SER A 12 21.91 -7.83 -1.04
CA SER A 12 22.01 -9.27 -1.23
C SER A 12 20.84 -10.00 -0.57
N LEU A 13 20.61 -11.26 -0.94
CA LEU A 13 19.57 -12.09 -0.30
C LEU A 13 19.90 -12.39 1.17
N GLU A 14 21.17 -12.46 1.51
CA GLU A 14 21.66 -12.68 2.89
C GLU A 14 21.32 -11.51 3.79
N ASP A 15 21.31 -10.30 3.24
CA ASP A 15 20.93 -9.07 3.94
C ASP A 15 19.43 -8.83 3.99
N TYR A 16 18.67 -9.54 3.16
CA TYR A 16 17.23 -9.38 3.04
C TYR A 16 16.51 -10.03 4.24
N VAL A 17 15.72 -9.26 4.96
CA VAL A 17 15.06 -9.70 6.19
C VAL A 17 13.67 -10.25 5.90
N GLY A 18 13.32 -11.35 6.56
CA GLY A 18 12.01 -12.00 6.43
C GLY A 18 11.85 -12.86 5.17
N GLN A 19 10.63 -13.23 4.84
CA GLN A 19 10.21 -13.99 3.64
C GLN A 19 10.91 -15.35 3.45
N GLN A 20 11.30 -16.03 4.52
CA GLN A 20 12.04 -17.29 4.47
C GLN A 20 11.35 -18.38 3.63
N HIS A 21 10.01 -18.35 3.58
CA HIS A 21 9.23 -19.28 2.75
C HIS A 21 9.44 -19.09 1.24
N LEU A 22 9.95 -17.94 0.79
CA LEU A 22 10.24 -17.64 -0.62
C LEU A 22 11.74 -17.69 -0.94
N ILE A 23 12.58 -17.19 -0.03
CA ILE A 23 14.01 -16.98 -0.28
C ILE A 23 14.93 -17.77 0.64
N GLY A 24 14.40 -18.47 1.64
CA GLY A 24 15.19 -19.38 2.50
C GLY A 24 15.78 -20.54 1.71
N ASP A 25 16.63 -21.32 2.36
CA ASP A 25 17.31 -22.46 1.73
C ASP A 25 16.32 -23.44 1.11
N GLY A 26 16.49 -23.72 -0.18
CA GLY A 26 15.60 -24.58 -0.94
C GLY A 26 14.22 -24.01 -1.26
N ALA A 27 13.93 -22.77 -0.91
CA ALA A 27 12.67 -22.11 -1.25
C ALA A 27 12.58 -21.81 -2.75
N VAL A 28 11.34 -21.56 -3.22
CA VAL A 28 11.04 -21.49 -4.64
C VAL A 28 11.78 -20.37 -5.38
N LEU A 29 11.81 -19.14 -4.84
CA LEU A 29 12.53 -18.04 -5.46
C LEU A 29 14.04 -18.24 -5.35
N ARG A 30 14.54 -18.76 -4.21
CA ARG A 30 15.95 -19.07 -4.03
C ARG A 30 16.43 -20.05 -5.11
N ARG A 31 15.72 -21.14 -5.34
CA ARG A 31 16.07 -22.12 -6.40
C ARG A 31 16.05 -21.51 -7.81
N MET A 32 15.08 -20.62 -8.10
CA MET A 32 15.04 -19.92 -9.39
C MET A 32 16.29 -19.04 -9.58
N ILE A 33 16.66 -18.30 -8.57
CA ILE A 33 17.83 -17.43 -8.59
C ILE A 33 19.11 -18.25 -8.73
N ASP A 34 19.29 -19.29 -7.92
CA ASP A 34 20.47 -20.17 -7.93
C ASP A 34 20.62 -20.93 -9.25
N SER A 35 19.50 -21.27 -9.91
CA SER A 35 19.53 -21.90 -11.24
C SER A 35 19.84 -20.92 -12.37
N GLY A 36 19.85 -19.62 -12.10
CA GLY A 36 20.00 -18.57 -13.08
C GLY A 36 18.82 -18.43 -14.05
N LYS A 37 17.74 -19.20 -13.89
CA LYS A 37 16.56 -19.19 -14.76
C LYS A 37 15.38 -18.56 -14.04
N ILE A 38 14.96 -17.40 -14.51
CA ILE A 38 13.83 -16.66 -13.96
C ILE A 38 12.67 -16.62 -14.95
N SER A 39 11.47 -16.92 -14.48
CA SER A 39 10.21 -16.72 -15.20
C SER A 39 9.49 -15.47 -14.67
N SER A 40 8.54 -14.96 -15.43
CA SER A 40 7.73 -13.82 -14.97
C SER A 40 6.88 -14.18 -13.77
N PHE A 41 6.76 -13.24 -12.81
CA PHE A 41 5.96 -13.41 -11.60
C PHE A 41 5.43 -12.10 -11.04
N ILE A 42 4.49 -12.22 -10.12
CA ILE A 42 3.91 -11.10 -9.38
C ILE A 42 4.20 -11.29 -7.89
N LEU A 43 4.75 -10.25 -7.26
CA LEU A 43 4.94 -10.15 -5.82
C LEU A 43 3.71 -9.47 -5.21
N TRP A 44 2.93 -10.22 -4.46
CA TRP A 44 1.74 -9.71 -3.77
C TRP A 44 1.97 -9.68 -2.27
N GLY A 45 1.71 -8.56 -1.64
CA GLY A 45 1.81 -8.43 -0.18
C GLY A 45 1.72 -6.98 0.28
N PRO A 46 1.63 -6.74 1.60
CA PRO A 46 1.46 -5.39 2.15
C PRO A 46 2.64 -4.46 1.81
N PRO A 47 2.48 -3.15 2.00
CA PRO A 47 3.57 -2.19 1.80
C PRO A 47 4.74 -2.48 2.76
N GLY A 48 5.94 -2.02 2.41
CA GLY A 48 7.13 -2.08 3.27
C GLY A 48 7.76 -3.45 3.52
N VAL A 49 7.24 -4.53 2.91
CA VAL A 49 7.81 -5.90 3.05
C VAL A 49 8.96 -6.21 2.09
N GLY A 50 9.38 -5.22 1.28
CA GLY A 50 10.58 -5.33 0.44
C GLY A 50 10.36 -5.83 -1.00
N LYS A 51 9.15 -5.78 -1.58
CA LYS A 51 8.86 -6.21 -2.96
C LYS A 51 9.84 -5.62 -4.00
N THR A 52 9.97 -4.30 -4.01
CA THR A 52 10.88 -3.57 -4.93
C THR A 52 12.35 -3.93 -4.69
N THR A 53 12.72 -4.09 -3.43
CA THR A 53 14.08 -4.46 -3.02
C THR A 53 14.42 -5.88 -3.49
N LEU A 54 13.50 -6.83 -3.29
CA LEU A 54 13.70 -8.22 -3.73
C LEU A 54 13.88 -8.30 -5.25
N ALA A 55 13.08 -7.58 -6.02
CA ALA A 55 13.24 -7.52 -7.47
C ALA A 55 14.60 -6.98 -7.90
N GLY A 56 15.10 -5.92 -7.23
CA GLY A 56 16.42 -5.36 -7.47
C GLY A 56 17.56 -6.34 -7.15
N ILE A 57 17.50 -7.01 -6.00
CA ILE A 57 18.49 -8.02 -5.61
C ILE A 57 18.53 -9.17 -6.63
N ILE A 58 17.38 -9.65 -7.09
CA ILE A 58 17.30 -10.71 -8.11
C ILE A 58 17.99 -10.27 -9.39
N ALA A 59 17.73 -9.05 -9.85
CA ALA A 59 18.34 -8.53 -11.07
C ALA A 59 19.87 -8.41 -10.95
N GLU A 60 20.35 -7.91 -9.80
CA GLU A 60 21.79 -7.76 -9.53
C GLU A 60 22.48 -9.11 -9.44
N GLN A 61 21.91 -10.08 -8.72
CA GLN A 61 22.46 -11.41 -8.57
C GLN A 61 22.55 -12.19 -9.90
N LEU A 62 21.54 -12.02 -10.76
CA LEU A 62 21.50 -12.61 -12.09
C LEU A 62 22.28 -11.79 -13.13
N ARG A 63 22.78 -10.62 -12.77
CA ARG A 63 23.47 -9.66 -13.67
C ARG A 63 22.65 -9.30 -14.91
N LEU A 64 21.33 -9.19 -14.74
CA LEU A 64 20.41 -8.85 -15.82
C LEU A 64 20.13 -7.34 -15.84
N PRO A 65 19.95 -6.74 -17.03
CA PRO A 65 19.46 -5.36 -17.12
C PRO A 65 18.12 -5.23 -16.40
N PHE A 66 17.98 -4.16 -15.60
CA PHE A 66 16.82 -3.92 -14.75
C PHE A 66 16.14 -2.61 -15.14
N PHE A 67 14.92 -2.71 -15.66
CA PHE A 67 14.08 -1.58 -16.02
C PHE A 67 12.94 -1.45 -15.02
N THR A 68 12.62 -0.25 -14.60
CA THR A 68 11.57 0.03 -13.62
C THR A 68 10.51 0.94 -14.19
N LEU A 69 9.25 0.62 -13.92
CA LEU A 69 8.10 1.48 -14.18
C LEU A 69 7.26 1.57 -12.90
N SER A 70 6.79 2.77 -12.60
CA SER A 70 5.77 2.97 -11.57
C SER A 70 4.41 3.15 -12.23
N ALA A 71 3.47 2.26 -11.93
CA ALA A 71 2.13 2.35 -12.52
C ALA A 71 1.36 3.61 -12.10
N ILE A 72 1.80 4.30 -11.04
CA ILE A 72 1.23 5.58 -10.59
C ILE A 72 1.57 6.71 -11.57
N SER A 73 2.77 6.74 -12.14
CA SER A 73 3.29 7.86 -12.94
C SER A 73 3.52 7.53 -14.40
N SER A 74 3.48 6.25 -14.80
CA SER A 74 3.83 5.80 -16.15
C SER A 74 2.61 5.61 -17.04
N GLY A 75 2.68 6.14 -18.26
CA GLY A 75 1.67 5.97 -19.31
C GLY A 75 2.04 4.89 -20.34
N VAL A 76 1.16 4.67 -21.32
CA VAL A 76 1.40 3.71 -22.43
C VAL A 76 2.66 4.04 -23.22
N LYS A 77 3.00 5.33 -23.34
CA LYS A 77 4.23 5.79 -24.04
C LYS A 77 5.47 5.31 -23.31
N ASP A 78 5.50 5.44 -21.97
CA ASP A 78 6.64 5.04 -21.14
C ASP A 78 6.85 3.52 -21.21
N ILE A 79 5.75 2.74 -21.19
CA ILE A 79 5.80 1.28 -21.37
C ILE A 79 6.46 0.93 -22.69
N ARG A 80 6.04 1.54 -23.79
CA ARG A 80 6.60 1.26 -25.12
C ARG A 80 8.08 1.64 -25.20
N GLU A 81 8.46 2.78 -24.65
CA GLU A 81 9.86 3.23 -24.64
C GLU A 81 10.76 2.27 -23.87
N VAL A 82 10.32 1.80 -22.70
CA VAL A 82 11.08 0.84 -21.89
C VAL A 82 11.16 -0.51 -22.60
N LEU A 83 10.10 -0.99 -23.23
CA LEU A 83 10.12 -2.24 -23.98
C LEU A 83 11.06 -2.17 -25.21
N GLU A 84 11.15 -1.04 -25.87
CA GLU A 84 12.13 -0.84 -26.97
C GLU A 84 13.56 -0.81 -26.43
N LYS A 85 13.83 -0.12 -25.32
CA LYS A 85 15.14 -0.16 -24.64
C LYS A 85 15.52 -1.58 -24.23
N ALA A 86 14.57 -2.35 -23.70
CA ALA A 86 14.77 -3.74 -23.31
C ALA A 86 15.14 -4.65 -24.51
N LYS A 87 14.49 -4.47 -25.67
CA LYS A 87 14.87 -5.19 -26.90
C LYS A 87 16.31 -4.91 -27.32
N HIS A 88 16.76 -3.66 -27.24
CA HIS A 88 18.11 -3.27 -27.64
C HIS A 88 19.20 -3.66 -26.63
N SER A 89 18.82 -3.87 -25.36
CA SER A 89 19.76 -4.27 -24.31
C SER A 89 20.08 -5.78 -24.33
N ARG A 90 19.34 -6.56 -25.11
CA ARG A 90 19.52 -8.02 -25.23
C ARG A 90 20.69 -8.35 -26.14
N GLY A 91 21.78 -8.87 -25.59
CA GLY A 91 22.88 -9.46 -26.36
C GLY A 91 22.47 -10.80 -27.01
N PHE A 92 23.28 -11.31 -27.94
CA PHE A 92 22.97 -12.48 -28.78
C PHE A 92 22.72 -13.80 -28.02
N ASP A 93 23.08 -13.88 -26.73
CA ASP A 93 23.02 -15.12 -25.93
C ASP A 93 22.59 -14.87 -24.46
N THR A 94 21.92 -13.77 -24.18
CA THR A 94 21.57 -13.38 -22.81
C THR A 94 20.09 -13.59 -22.53
N GLN A 95 19.79 -13.92 -21.28
CA GLN A 95 18.41 -13.96 -20.77
C GLN A 95 17.71 -12.62 -20.98
N ALA A 96 16.38 -12.66 -20.99
CA ALA A 96 15.58 -11.46 -21.11
C ALA A 96 15.84 -10.50 -19.93
N PRO A 97 15.96 -9.18 -20.18
CA PRO A 97 16.07 -8.20 -19.13
C PRO A 97 14.83 -8.22 -18.22
N ILE A 98 15.01 -7.82 -16.98
CA ILE A 98 13.90 -7.73 -16.01
C ILE A 98 13.19 -6.40 -16.18
N LEU A 99 11.87 -6.45 -16.35
CA LEU A 99 10.98 -5.30 -16.23
C LEU A 99 10.23 -5.38 -14.91
N PHE A 100 10.59 -4.51 -13.98
CA PHE A 100 9.87 -4.35 -12.72
C PHE A 100 8.78 -3.29 -12.85
N ILE A 101 7.55 -3.64 -12.44
CA ILE A 101 6.41 -2.72 -12.41
C ILE A 101 5.90 -2.63 -10.98
N ASP A 102 6.09 -1.45 -10.37
CA ASP A 102 5.56 -1.17 -9.04
C ASP A 102 4.08 -0.79 -9.12
N GLU A 103 3.28 -1.31 -8.19
CA GLU A 103 1.83 -1.10 -8.11
C GLU A 103 1.08 -1.44 -9.42
N ILE A 104 1.40 -2.60 -10.02
CA ILE A 104 0.86 -3.04 -11.33
C ILE A 104 -0.66 -2.98 -11.43
N HIS A 105 -1.38 -3.09 -10.32
CA HIS A 105 -2.83 -2.98 -10.24
C HIS A 105 -3.36 -1.59 -10.65
N ARG A 106 -2.53 -0.56 -10.62
CA ARG A 106 -2.89 0.80 -11.04
C ARG A 106 -2.83 1.01 -12.54
N PHE A 107 -2.24 0.08 -13.27
CA PHE A 107 -2.32 0.10 -14.74
C PHE A 107 -3.73 -0.27 -15.20
N SER A 108 -4.26 0.52 -16.12
CA SER A 108 -5.50 0.16 -16.84
C SER A 108 -5.34 -1.17 -17.60
N LYS A 109 -6.45 -1.83 -17.91
CA LYS A 109 -6.45 -3.08 -18.68
C LYS A 109 -5.67 -2.94 -20.00
N SER A 110 -5.81 -1.82 -20.71
CA SER A 110 -5.09 -1.54 -21.95
C SER A 110 -3.58 -1.39 -21.75
N GLN A 111 -3.14 -0.85 -20.62
CA GLN A 111 -1.71 -0.77 -20.27
C GLN A 111 -1.15 -2.17 -19.95
N GLN A 112 -1.90 -2.98 -19.21
CA GLN A 112 -1.52 -4.36 -18.93
C GLN A 112 -1.48 -5.22 -20.22
N ASP A 113 -2.45 -5.05 -21.12
CA ASP A 113 -2.46 -5.72 -22.43
C ASP A 113 -1.22 -5.37 -23.27
N SER A 114 -0.72 -4.14 -23.19
CA SER A 114 0.50 -3.74 -23.89
C SER A 114 1.76 -4.48 -23.47
N LEU A 115 1.78 -5.03 -22.25
CA LEU A 115 2.88 -5.83 -21.71
C LEU A 115 2.82 -7.29 -22.20
N LEU A 116 1.63 -7.79 -22.52
CA LEU A 116 1.38 -9.20 -22.79
C LEU A 116 2.28 -9.75 -23.90
N SER A 117 2.33 -9.06 -25.03
CA SER A 117 3.18 -9.48 -26.18
C SER A 117 4.67 -9.53 -25.84
N ALA A 118 5.16 -8.63 -24.99
CA ALA A 118 6.56 -8.59 -24.60
C ALA A 118 6.91 -9.74 -23.64
N VAL A 119 6.00 -10.10 -22.73
CA VAL A 119 6.13 -11.24 -21.83
C VAL A 119 6.06 -12.55 -22.59
N GLU A 120 5.08 -12.71 -23.50
CA GLU A 120 4.90 -13.92 -24.33
C GLU A 120 6.10 -14.23 -25.20
N ARG A 121 6.67 -13.20 -25.83
CA ARG A 121 7.81 -13.35 -26.71
C ARG A 121 9.15 -13.40 -25.96
N GLY A 122 9.13 -13.34 -24.64
CA GLY A 122 10.34 -13.31 -23.81
C GLY A 122 11.24 -12.09 -24.10
N VAL A 123 10.66 -10.96 -24.53
CA VAL A 123 11.39 -9.70 -24.67
C VAL A 123 11.84 -9.18 -23.33
N VAL A 124 11.01 -9.38 -22.30
CA VAL A 124 11.28 -9.05 -20.91
C VAL A 124 10.82 -10.20 -20.02
N THR A 125 11.47 -10.36 -18.87
CA THR A 125 10.95 -11.09 -17.73
C THR A 125 10.24 -10.10 -16.82
N LEU A 126 8.93 -10.25 -16.66
CA LEU A 126 8.12 -9.34 -15.85
C LEU A 126 8.20 -9.71 -14.37
N ILE A 127 8.50 -8.73 -13.53
CA ILE A 127 8.27 -8.79 -12.08
C ILE A 127 7.27 -7.70 -11.74
N GLY A 128 6.02 -8.07 -11.50
CA GLY A 128 4.99 -7.14 -11.02
C GLY A 128 4.98 -7.08 -9.49
N ALA A 129 4.78 -5.91 -8.91
CA ALA A 129 4.52 -5.75 -7.48
C ALA A 129 3.13 -5.16 -7.26
N THR A 130 2.42 -5.63 -6.25
CA THR A 130 1.08 -5.14 -5.90
C THR A 130 0.77 -5.33 -4.43
N THR A 131 0.01 -4.40 -3.87
CA THR A 131 -0.60 -4.52 -2.54
C THR A 131 -2.01 -5.11 -2.60
N GLU A 132 -2.67 -5.04 -3.76
CA GLU A 132 -4.02 -5.54 -3.99
C GLU A 132 -4.01 -7.00 -4.50
N ASN A 133 -5.14 -7.69 -4.34
CA ASN A 133 -5.24 -9.08 -4.80
C ASN A 133 -5.14 -9.17 -6.33
N PRO A 134 -4.07 -9.78 -6.87
CA PRO A 134 -3.84 -9.81 -8.31
C PRO A 134 -4.93 -10.54 -9.10
N SER A 135 -5.70 -11.44 -8.47
CA SER A 135 -6.80 -12.14 -9.13
C SER A 135 -7.94 -11.22 -9.57
N PHE A 136 -8.07 -10.04 -8.97
CA PHE A 136 -9.10 -9.06 -9.32
C PHE A 136 -8.55 -7.90 -10.14
N GLU A 137 -7.29 -7.55 -9.95
CA GLU A 137 -6.70 -6.32 -10.46
C GLU A 137 -5.81 -6.54 -11.69
N VAL A 138 -5.27 -7.75 -11.85
CA VAL A 138 -4.42 -8.08 -13.00
C VAL A 138 -5.23 -8.87 -14.02
N ILE A 139 -5.09 -8.53 -15.30
CA ILE A 139 -5.83 -9.22 -16.36
C ILE A 139 -5.47 -10.71 -16.43
N THR A 140 -6.47 -11.56 -16.65
CA THR A 140 -6.31 -13.01 -16.72
C THR A 140 -5.24 -13.48 -17.70
N PRO A 141 -5.09 -12.91 -18.92
CA PRO A 141 -4.04 -13.29 -19.84
C PRO A 141 -2.62 -13.08 -19.28
N LEU A 142 -2.40 -12.03 -18.48
CA LEU A 142 -1.10 -11.76 -17.85
C LEU A 142 -0.87 -12.68 -16.65
N LEU A 143 -1.89 -12.91 -15.82
CA LEU A 143 -1.82 -13.85 -14.71
C LEU A 143 -1.51 -15.28 -15.15
N SER A 144 -2.05 -15.74 -16.28
CA SER A 144 -1.78 -17.09 -16.78
C SER A 144 -0.31 -17.32 -17.19
N ARG A 145 0.48 -16.26 -17.32
CA ARG A 145 1.90 -16.26 -17.69
C ARG A 145 2.84 -15.90 -16.55
N CYS A 146 2.28 -15.53 -15.41
CA CYS A 146 3.03 -15.11 -14.23
C CYS A 146 2.69 -16.01 -13.04
N GLN A 147 3.69 -16.43 -12.30
CA GLN A 147 3.44 -17.02 -10.98
C GLN A 147 3.16 -15.93 -9.97
N VAL A 148 2.34 -16.21 -8.96
CA VAL A 148 2.07 -15.24 -7.89
C VAL A 148 2.76 -15.72 -6.62
N TYR A 149 3.62 -14.87 -6.07
CA TYR A 149 4.29 -15.10 -4.79
C TYR A 149 3.77 -14.13 -3.74
N VAL A 150 3.32 -14.69 -2.62
CA VAL A 150 2.74 -13.91 -1.52
C VAL A 150 3.83 -13.56 -0.52
N LEU A 151 4.07 -12.27 -0.33
CA LEU A 151 4.92 -11.75 0.73
C LEU A 151 4.08 -11.50 1.98
N LYS A 152 4.56 -11.96 3.12
CA LYS A 152 3.90 -11.78 4.42
C LYS A 152 4.39 -10.49 5.09
N PRO A 153 3.59 -9.90 6.00
CA PRO A 153 4.10 -8.89 6.91
C PRO A 153 5.38 -9.39 7.61
N LEU A 154 6.30 -8.48 7.90
CA LEU A 154 7.47 -8.85 8.68
C LEU A 154 7.10 -9.15 10.13
N GLU A 155 7.67 -10.19 10.68
CA GLU A 155 7.50 -10.54 12.08
C GLU A 155 8.24 -9.54 12.98
N ASN A 156 7.82 -9.41 14.23
CA ASN A 156 8.44 -8.48 15.16
C ASN A 156 9.95 -8.72 15.33
N GLU A 157 10.37 -9.97 15.32
CA GLU A 157 11.78 -10.36 15.41
C GLU A 157 12.60 -9.89 14.20
N ASP A 158 12.02 -9.96 13.00
CA ASP A 158 12.65 -9.48 11.77
C ASP A 158 12.81 -7.96 11.78
N LEU A 159 11.78 -7.25 12.26
CA LEU A 159 11.83 -5.79 12.42
C LEU A 159 12.89 -5.37 13.44
N LEU A 160 12.96 -6.04 14.59
CA LEU A 160 13.95 -5.74 15.62
C LEU A 160 15.39 -5.98 15.10
N ARG A 161 15.64 -7.09 14.43
CA ARG A 161 16.95 -7.34 13.77
C ARG A 161 17.31 -6.24 12.78
N LEU A 162 16.34 -5.75 12.00
CA LEU A 162 16.56 -4.67 11.06
C LEU A 162 16.85 -3.34 11.78
N ALA A 163 16.15 -3.03 12.88
CA ALA A 163 16.41 -1.85 13.70
C ALA A 163 17.81 -1.88 14.32
N GLU A 164 18.18 -3.00 14.94
CA GLU A 164 19.53 -3.20 15.52
C GLU A 164 20.62 -3.11 14.47
N LYS A 165 20.41 -3.73 13.30
CA LYS A 165 21.32 -3.62 12.16
C LYS A 165 21.46 -2.17 11.72
N ALA A 166 20.37 -1.42 11.59
CA ALA A 166 20.42 0.01 11.21
C ALA A 166 21.22 0.82 12.23
N ILE A 167 20.94 0.66 13.51
CA ILE A 167 21.64 1.38 14.60
C ILE A 167 23.13 1.03 14.61
N SER A 168 23.48 -0.23 14.39
CA SER A 168 24.87 -0.70 14.45
C SER A 168 25.68 -0.46 13.18
N THR A 169 25.05 -0.28 12.01
CA THR A 169 25.77 -0.18 10.73
C THR A 169 25.64 1.18 10.05
N ASP A 170 24.52 1.89 10.23
CA ASP A 170 24.33 3.19 9.59
C ASP A 170 25.30 4.25 10.16
N TYR A 171 25.97 4.96 9.27
CA TYR A 171 26.99 5.92 9.62
C TYR A 171 26.48 7.05 10.51
N GLU A 172 25.29 7.58 10.20
CA GLU A 172 24.72 8.72 10.94
C GLU A 172 24.23 8.30 12.32
N LEU A 173 23.58 7.13 12.43
CA LEU A 173 23.08 6.62 13.70
C LEU A 173 24.24 6.24 14.66
N LYS A 174 25.33 5.70 14.12
CA LYS A 174 26.54 5.40 14.90
C LYS A 174 27.16 6.65 15.53
N GLN A 175 27.23 7.75 14.80
CA GLN A 175 27.79 8.99 15.32
C GLN A 175 26.98 9.59 16.47
N ARG A 176 25.70 9.24 16.56
CA ARG A 176 24.74 9.77 17.54
C ARG A 176 24.53 8.87 18.75
N ASN A 177 25.31 7.79 18.92
CA ASN A 177 25.15 6.84 20.02
C ASN A 177 23.67 6.44 20.25
N VAL A 178 22.98 5.99 19.20
CA VAL A 178 21.57 5.59 19.30
C VAL A 178 21.46 4.27 20.03
N VAL A 179 20.62 4.20 21.06
CA VAL A 179 20.36 3.00 21.86
C VAL A 179 18.89 2.68 21.86
N LEU A 180 18.53 1.46 21.44
CA LEU A 180 17.16 0.95 21.49
C LEU A 180 16.87 0.41 22.91
N LYS A 181 16.12 1.17 23.71
CA LYS A 181 15.78 0.82 25.10
C LYS A 181 14.47 0.06 25.18
N GLU A 182 13.46 0.50 24.42
CA GLU A 182 12.13 -0.06 24.40
C GLU A 182 11.67 -0.21 22.95
N THR A 183 10.82 -1.19 22.69
CA THR A 183 10.50 -1.62 21.33
C THR A 183 9.01 -1.63 21.00
N ASN A 184 8.12 -1.53 22.03
CA ASN A 184 6.69 -1.69 21.82
C ASN A 184 6.08 -0.60 20.95
N ALA A 185 6.42 0.66 21.18
CA ALA A 185 5.92 1.76 20.35
C ALA A 185 6.45 1.65 18.91
N LEU A 186 7.75 1.33 18.74
CA LEU A 186 8.36 1.16 17.44
C LEU A 186 7.67 0.07 16.62
N LEU A 187 7.46 -1.11 17.21
CA LEU A 187 6.77 -2.24 16.58
C LEU A 187 5.31 -1.92 16.31
N ARG A 188 4.61 -1.35 17.29
CA ARG A 188 3.20 -0.96 17.14
C ARG A 188 2.99 0.02 15.99
N PHE A 189 3.81 1.05 15.93
CA PHE A 189 3.66 2.09 14.90
C PHE A 189 4.19 1.66 13.54
N SER A 190 5.13 0.74 13.44
CA SER A 190 5.60 0.17 12.16
C SER A 190 4.58 -0.77 11.51
N GLY A 191 3.84 -1.55 12.33
CA GLY A 191 2.78 -2.43 11.85
C GLY A 191 3.23 -3.47 10.83
N GLY A 192 4.44 -4.02 10.94
CA GLY A 192 4.99 -5.01 10.01
C GLY A 192 5.70 -4.41 8.78
N ASP A 193 5.82 -3.08 8.71
CA ASP A 193 6.43 -2.34 7.61
C ASP A 193 7.85 -1.87 7.97
N ALA A 194 8.86 -2.45 7.32
CA ALA A 194 10.27 -2.11 7.54
C ALA A 194 10.61 -0.66 7.18
N ARG A 195 10.06 -0.15 6.07
CA ARG A 195 10.32 1.24 5.63
C ARG A 195 9.79 2.22 6.66
N LYS A 196 8.58 1.97 7.15
CA LYS A 196 7.93 2.79 8.17
C LYS A 196 8.73 2.77 9.48
N MET A 197 9.19 1.60 9.91
CA MET A 197 10.02 1.47 11.10
C MET A 197 11.31 2.28 10.99
N LEU A 198 12.02 2.15 9.88
CA LEU A 198 13.27 2.91 9.65
C LEU A 198 13.01 4.42 9.57
N ASN A 199 11.90 4.84 8.96
CA ASN A 199 11.50 6.24 8.93
C ASN A 199 11.18 6.79 10.33
N ILE A 200 10.57 5.98 11.20
CA ILE A 200 10.34 6.37 12.61
C ILE A 200 11.67 6.60 13.32
N ILE A 201 12.63 5.68 13.18
CA ILE A 201 13.97 5.83 13.78
C ILE A 201 14.65 7.11 13.27
N ASP A 202 14.63 7.32 11.95
CA ASP A 202 15.23 8.50 11.31
C ASP A 202 14.60 9.81 11.82
N LEU A 203 13.27 9.85 11.93
CA LEU A 203 12.50 10.99 12.43
C LEU A 203 12.85 11.30 13.90
N VAL A 204 12.84 10.29 14.76
CA VAL A 204 13.11 10.47 16.19
C VAL A 204 14.56 10.92 16.38
N CYS A 205 15.52 10.27 15.72
CA CYS A 205 16.93 10.66 15.81
C CYS A 205 17.17 12.08 15.28
N ASN A 206 16.50 12.48 14.20
CA ASN A 206 16.61 13.83 13.66
C ASN A 206 15.96 14.89 14.54
N ALA A 207 14.95 14.54 15.34
CA ALA A 207 14.34 15.45 16.31
C ALA A 207 15.19 15.67 17.58
N GLU A 208 16.16 14.80 17.85
CA GLU A 208 17.03 14.83 19.03
C GLU A 208 18.47 15.23 18.67
N GLN A 209 18.65 16.20 17.78
CA GLN A 209 19.99 16.58 17.24
C GLN A 209 20.96 17.09 18.28
N ASP A 210 20.46 17.69 19.37
CA ASP A 210 21.29 18.32 20.42
C ASP A 210 21.78 17.31 21.49
N LYS A 211 21.38 16.04 21.40
CA LYS A 211 21.77 15.00 22.37
C LYS A 211 22.96 14.18 21.87
N GLU A 212 23.95 13.98 22.74
CA GLU A 212 25.10 13.08 22.47
C GLU A 212 24.67 11.62 22.38
N THR A 213 23.62 11.21 23.12
CA THR A 213 23.04 9.87 23.11
C THR A 213 21.54 9.96 22.94
N VAL A 214 21.00 9.20 21.98
CA VAL A 214 19.56 9.12 21.74
C VAL A 214 19.05 7.77 22.22
N GLU A 215 18.32 7.76 23.34
CA GLU A 215 17.67 6.56 23.85
C GLU A 215 16.27 6.46 23.25
N LEU A 216 16.05 5.47 22.39
CA LEU A 216 14.73 5.17 21.80
C LEU A 216 13.86 4.45 22.84
N THR A 217 12.96 5.21 23.46
CA THR A 217 11.96 4.71 24.41
C THR A 217 10.55 4.79 23.81
N ASP A 218 9.62 4.04 24.33
CA ASP A 218 8.21 4.05 23.87
C ASP A 218 7.57 5.43 24.01
N ASP A 219 7.89 6.15 25.09
CA ASP A 219 7.41 7.51 25.33
C ASP A 219 8.00 8.50 24.32
N LEU A 220 9.31 8.47 24.08
CA LEU A 220 9.97 9.37 23.15
C LEU A 220 9.42 9.19 21.72
N ILE A 221 9.31 7.95 21.28
CA ILE A 221 8.74 7.60 19.95
C ILE A 221 7.32 8.13 19.84
N THR A 222 6.48 7.88 20.86
CA THR A 222 5.07 8.32 20.85
C THR A 222 4.96 9.84 20.79
N ILE A 223 5.72 10.57 21.61
CA ILE A 223 5.72 12.05 21.64
C ILE A 223 6.15 12.61 20.26
N ARG A 224 7.25 12.10 19.70
CA ARG A 224 7.76 12.62 18.42
C ARG A 224 6.84 12.33 17.23
N LEU A 225 6.17 11.19 17.23
CA LEU A 225 5.17 10.87 16.21
C LEU A 225 3.92 11.74 16.32
N GLN A 226 3.44 12.04 17.55
CA GLN A 226 2.31 12.95 17.77
C GLN A 226 2.63 14.39 17.37
N GLN A 227 3.87 14.86 17.54
CA GLN A 227 4.31 16.19 17.15
C GLN A 227 4.50 16.36 15.63
N ASN A 228 4.63 15.24 14.88
CA ASN A 228 4.88 15.25 13.44
C ASN A 228 3.94 14.29 12.68
N PRO A 229 2.62 14.46 12.74
CA PRO A 229 1.68 13.54 12.08
C PRO A 229 1.89 13.45 10.56
N SER A 230 2.23 14.56 9.91
CA SER A 230 2.48 14.60 8.46
C SER A 230 3.79 13.92 8.01
N ALA A 231 4.78 13.81 8.89
CA ALA A 231 6.02 13.09 8.58
C ALA A 231 5.85 11.58 8.72
N TYR A 232 4.87 11.15 9.50
CA TYR A 232 4.53 9.75 9.72
C TYR A 232 3.79 9.12 8.53
N ASP A 233 2.99 9.92 7.81
CA ASP A 233 2.19 9.47 6.64
C ASP A 233 2.60 10.23 5.37
N LYS A 234 3.90 10.26 5.08
CA LYS A 234 4.47 11.02 3.94
C LYS A 234 3.88 10.66 2.56
N ASN A 235 3.20 9.51 2.43
CA ASN A 235 2.61 9.04 1.17
C ASN A 235 1.08 8.85 1.22
N GLY A 236 0.41 9.07 2.35
CA GLY A 236 -1.04 8.90 2.47
C GLY A 236 -1.57 7.47 2.29
N GLU A 237 -0.70 6.47 2.07
CA GLU A 237 -1.12 5.09 1.77
C GLU A 237 -1.85 4.44 2.95
N LEU A 238 -1.36 4.62 4.17
CA LEU A 238 -2.04 4.09 5.38
C LEU A 238 -3.39 4.76 5.64
N HIS A 239 -3.49 6.05 5.35
CA HIS A 239 -4.72 6.80 5.42
C HIS A 239 -5.79 6.20 4.49
N TYR A 240 -5.40 5.92 3.23
CA TYR A 240 -6.30 5.29 2.26
C TYR A 240 -6.63 3.83 2.60
N ASP A 241 -5.68 3.07 3.14
CA ASP A 241 -5.88 1.69 3.55
C ASP A 241 -6.85 1.57 4.73
N ILE A 242 -6.67 2.39 5.77
CA ILE A 242 -7.54 2.39 6.94
C ILE A 242 -8.95 2.82 6.57
N ILE A 243 -9.10 3.90 5.79
CA ILE A 243 -10.44 4.34 5.35
C ILE A 243 -11.11 3.33 4.41
N SER A 244 -10.34 2.66 3.56
CA SER A 244 -10.85 1.58 2.70
C SER A 244 -11.33 0.39 3.53
N ALA A 245 -10.56 -0.03 4.55
CA ALA A 245 -10.96 -1.08 5.47
C ALA A 245 -12.22 -0.70 6.28
N PHE A 246 -12.30 0.55 6.74
CA PHE A 246 -13.48 1.10 7.42
C PHE A 246 -14.73 1.00 6.54
N ILE A 247 -14.67 1.50 5.31
CA ILE A 247 -15.78 1.47 4.37
C ILE A 247 -16.17 0.01 4.03
N LYS A 248 -15.20 -0.86 3.77
CA LYS A 248 -15.43 -2.28 3.48
C LYS A 248 -16.09 -3.01 4.65
N SER A 249 -15.75 -2.67 5.90
CA SER A 249 -16.37 -3.23 7.10
C SER A 249 -17.84 -2.81 7.22
N ILE A 250 -18.16 -1.52 6.99
CA ILE A 250 -19.54 -1.03 6.96
C ILE A 250 -20.34 -1.74 5.85
N ARG A 251 -19.78 -1.83 4.64
CA ARG A 251 -20.40 -2.51 3.48
C ARG A 251 -20.61 -3.99 3.73
N GLY A 252 -19.65 -4.65 4.40
CA GLY A 252 -19.70 -6.07 4.78
C GLY A 252 -20.60 -6.36 5.99
N SER A 253 -21.23 -5.32 6.59
CA SER A 253 -22.11 -5.47 7.77
C SER A 253 -21.35 -6.04 9.00
N ASP A 254 -20.12 -5.63 9.19
CA ASP A 254 -19.28 -5.97 10.36
C ASP A 254 -19.10 -4.73 11.25
N PRO A 255 -19.95 -4.52 12.27
CA PRO A 255 -19.86 -3.36 13.14
C PRO A 255 -18.61 -3.37 14.01
N ASP A 256 -18.13 -4.53 14.45
CA ASP A 256 -16.96 -4.65 15.32
C ASP A 256 -15.68 -4.22 14.57
N ALA A 257 -15.49 -4.72 13.35
CA ALA A 257 -14.39 -4.27 12.49
C ALA A 257 -14.53 -2.78 12.13
N ALA A 258 -15.74 -2.28 11.83
CA ALA A 258 -15.95 -0.87 11.51
C ALA A 258 -15.57 0.04 12.68
N ILE A 259 -15.95 -0.29 13.91
CA ILE A 259 -15.58 0.45 15.13
C ILE A 259 -14.08 0.35 15.41
N TYR A 260 -13.45 -0.78 15.17
CA TYR A 260 -12.00 -0.93 15.30
C TYR A 260 -11.26 0.04 14.37
N TRP A 261 -11.65 0.08 13.08
CA TRP A 261 -11.03 0.99 12.10
C TRP A 261 -11.32 2.45 12.40
N LEU A 262 -12.54 2.79 12.88
CA LEU A 262 -12.84 4.12 13.38
C LEU A 262 -11.91 4.49 14.55
N GLY A 263 -11.74 3.62 15.52
CA GLY A 263 -10.83 3.82 16.66
C GLY A 263 -9.39 4.08 16.20
N ARG A 264 -8.91 3.36 15.18
CA ARG A 264 -7.59 3.60 14.58
C ARG A 264 -7.46 4.97 13.92
N MET A 265 -8.49 5.45 13.21
CA MET A 265 -8.52 6.79 12.63
C MET A 265 -8.51 7.88 13.70
N VAL A 266 -9.32 7.71 14.76
CA VAL A 266 -9.36 8.63 15.90
C VAL A 266 -8.00 8.70 16.60
N ALA A 267 -7.40 7.54 16.91
CA ALA A 267 -6.08 7.46 17.55
C ALA A 267 -4.95 8.00 16.65
N GLY A 268 -5.10 7.91 15.35
CA GLY A 268 -4.19 8.47 14.34
C GLY A 268 -4.36 9.97 14.11
N GLY A 269 -5.32 10.63 14.78
CA GLY A 269 -5.56 12.08 14.63
C GLY A 269 -6.23 12.48 13.33
N GLU A 270 -6.99 11.57 12.70
CA GLU A 270 -7.71 11.85 11.45
C GLU A 270 -8.70 13.01 11.60
N ASP A 271 -8.88 13.79 10.54
CA ASP A 271 -9.90 14.85 10.51
C ASP A 271 -11.31 14.25 10.70
N PRO A 272 -12.01 14.64 11.79
CA PRO A 272 -13.35 14.10 12.06
C PRO A 272 -14.35 14.40 10.95
N LYS A 273 -14.18 15.51 10.23
CA LYS A 273 -15.03 15.88 9.08
C LYS A 273 -14.75 14.97 7.87
N PHE A 274 -13.51 14.51 7.71
CA PHE A 274 -13.19 13.54 6.68
C PHE A 274 -13.90 12.22 6.93
N ILE A 275 -13.83 11.68 8.17
CA ILE A 275 -14.53 10.46 8.56
C ILE A 275 -16.04 10.60 8.35
N ALA A 276 -16.63 11.72 8.82
CA ALA A 276 -18.06 11.98 8.67
C ALA A 276 -18.51 12.05 7.20
N ARG A 277 -17.71 12.66 6.31
CA ARG A 277 -17.98 12.65 4.85
C ARG A 277 -18.05 11.24 4.28
N ARG A 278 -17.17 10.34 4.73
CA ARG A 278 -17.19 8.95 4.28
C ARG A 278 -18.41 8.19 4.73
N LEU A 279 -18.91 8.48 5.95
CA LEU A 279 -20.18 7.92 6.43
C LEU A 279 -21.37 8.40 5.58
N VAL A 280 -21.42 9.68 5.20
CA VAL A 280 -22.48 10.21 4.31
C VAL A 280 -22.45 9.51 2.94
N ILE A 281 -21.26 9.32 2.36
CA ILE A 281 -21.11 8.62 1.08
C ILE A 281 -21.57 7.16 1.21
N SER A 282 -21.11 6.44 2.23
CA SER A 282 -21.49 5.03 2.47
C SER A 282 -22.99 4.86 2.72
N ALA A 283 -23.60 5.82 3.41
CA ALA A 283 -25.05 5.84 3.63
C ALA A 283 -25.85 5.93 2.31
N ALA A 284 -25.36 6.72 1.35
CA ALA A 284 -26.02 6.86 0.04
C ALA A 284 -25.69 5.71 -0.93
N GLU A 285 -24.42 5.26 -0.96
CA GLU A 285 -23.89 4.29 -1.91
C GLU A 285 -24.24 2.85 -1.51
N ASP A 286 -24.00 2.49 -0.23
CA ASP A 286 -24.07 1.10 0.23
C ASP A 286 -25.41 0.73 0.88
N ILE A 287 -26.01 1.68 1.63
CA ILE A 287 -27.30 1.46 2.29
C ILE A 287 -28.45 1.95 1.40
N GLY A 288 -28.37 3.16 0.88
CA GLY A 288 -29.29 3.74 -0.07
C GLY A 288 -30.75 3.58 0.33
N LEU A 289 -31.58 3.11 -0.61
CA LEU A 289 -33.02 2.95 -0.41
C LEU A 289 -33.41 1.78 0.51
N ALA A 290 -32.48 0.91 0.91
CA ALA A 290 -32.80 -0.15 1.87
C ALA A 290 -33.10 0.43 3.28
N ASN A 291 -32.49 1.58 3.63
CA ASN A 291 -32.79 2.34 4.84
C ASN A 291 -32.59 3.83 4.59
N PRO A 292 -33.62 4.59 4.16
CA PRO A 292 -33.52 6.03 3.86
C PRO A 292 -33.03 6.89 5.06
N ASN A 293 -33.28 6.43 6.29
CA ASN A 293 -32.82 7.12 7.49
C ASN A 293 -31.29 7.14 7.65
N ALA A 294 -30.60 6.23 6.96
CA ALA A 294 -29.14 6.13 7.01
C ALA A 294 -28.46 7.43 6.55
N LEU A 295 -28.93 8.00 5.43
CA LEU A 295 -28.40 9.28 4.92
C LEU A 295 -28.75 10.45 5.84
N LEU A 296 -29.94 10.45 6.43
CA LEU A 296 -30.35 11.50 7.38
C LEU A 296 -29.45 11.46 8.64
N LEU A 297 -29.24 10.28 9.20
CA LEU A 297 -28.39 10.11 10.37
C LEU A 297 -26.93 10.48 10.09
N ALA A 298 -26.39 10.03 8.97
CA ALA A 298 -25.02 10.34 8.59
C ALA A 298 -24.81 11.86 8.37
N ASN A 299 -25.79 12.54 7.79
CA ASN A 299 -25.76 13.99 7.62
C ASN A 299 -25.88 14.72 8.97
N ALA A 300 -26.77 14.28 9.84
CA ALA A 300 -26.86 14.81 11.21
C ALA A 300 -25.56 14.62 12.00
N ALA A 301 -24.90 13.47 11.85
CA ALA A 301 -23.60 13.22 12.44
C ALA A 301 -22.53 14.17 11.89
N PHE A 302 -22.53 14.43 10.57
CA PHE A 302 -21.61 15.39 9.95
C PHE A 302 -21.81 16.80 10.52
N ASP A 303 -23.05 17.27 10.65
CA ASP A 303 -23.38 18.57 11.22
C ASP A 303 -22.99 18.67 12.71
N ALA A 304 -23.21 17.60 13.48
CA ALA A 304 -22.79 17.53 14.87
C ALA A 304 -21.26 17.65 14.99
N ILE A 305 -20.50 16.92 14.16
CA ILE A 305 -19.03 16.98 14.12
C ILE A 305 -18.52 18.38 13.84
N GLN A 306 -19.17 19.13 12.96
CA GLN A 306 -18.78 20.52 12.68
C GLN A 306 -18.93 21.43 13.91
N LYS A 307 -19.89 21.13 14.78
CA LYS A 307 -20.20 21.93 15.97
C LYS A 307 -19.36 21.57 17.18
N ILE A 308 -19.12 20.27 17.40
CA ILE A 308 -18.48 19.79 18.64
C ILE A 308 -17.01 19.39 18.48
N GLY A 309 -16.59 18.89 17.29
CA GLY A 309 -15.19 18.46 17.07
C GLY A 309 -14.73 17.33 17.99
N TRP A 310 -13.39 17.25 18.17
CA TRP A 310 -12.77 16.35 19.13
C TRP A 310 -12.72 16.95 20.54
N PRO A 311 -12.75 16.13 21.63
CA PRO A 311 -12.76 14.65 21.63
C PRO A 311 -14.15 14.00 21.58
N GLU A 312 -15.25 14.73 21.80
CA GLU A 312 -16.60 14.17 21.96
C GLU A 312 -17.16 13.68 20.61
N GLY A 313 -16.72 14.22 19.49
CA GLY A 313 -17.13 13.82 18.15
C GLY A 313 -16.96 12.32 17.88
N ARG A 314 -16.03 11.65 18.56
CA ARG A 314 -15.85 10.19 18.47
C ARG A 314 -17.13 9.39 18.79
N ILE A 315 -17.96 9.90 19.70
CA ILE A 315 -19.20 9.23 20.15
C ILE A 315 -20.23 9.28 19.02
N VAL A 316 -20.41 10.46 18.42
CA VAL A 316 -21.34 10.66 17.30
C VAL A 316 -20.92 9.84 16.08
N LEU A 317 -19.60 9.80 15.79
CA LEU A 317 -19.07 8.97 14.69
C LEU A 317 -19.27 7.48 14.95
N ALA A 318 -19.11 7.02 16.19
CA ALA A 318 -19.32 5.63 16.56
C ALA A 318 -20.79 5.21 16.41
N GLU A 319 -21.73 6.05 16.86
CA GLU A 319 -23.17 5.83 16.70
C GLU A 319 -23.54 5.70 15.22
N ALA A 320 -23.12 6.65 14.40
CA ALA A 320 -23.39 6.60 12.95
C ALA A 320 -22.74 5.37 12.28
N THR A 321 -21.52 5.02 12.67
CA THR A 321 -20.81 3.85 12.14
C THR A 321 -21.55 2.54 12.43
N ILE A 322 -21.99 2.32 13.67
CA ILE A 322 -22.74 1.13 14.07
C ILE A 322 -24.06 1.07 13.32
N TYR A 323 -24.79 2.19 13.27
CA TYR A 323 -26.06 2.25 12.56
C TYR A 323 -25.93 1.89 11.08
N LEU A 324 -24.92 2.43 10.39
CA LEU A 324 -24.68 2.12 8.99
C LEU A 324 -24.22 0.65 8.79
N ALA A 325 -23.34 0.14 9.66
CA ALA A 325 -22.85 -1.23 9.57
C ALA A 325 -23.98 -2.25 9.77
N THR A 326 -24.93 -1.99 10.68
CA THR A 326 -26.06 -2.88 10.98
C THR A 326 -27.29 -2.66 10.06
N SER A 327 -27.31 -1.60 9.24
CA SER A 327 -28.40 -1.36 8.29
C SER A 327 -28.39 -2.35 7.13
N PRO A 328 -29.56 -2.70 6.56
CA PRO A 328 -29.64 -3.44 5.31
C PRO A 328 -28.96 -2.66 4.17
N LYS A 329 -28.42 -3.37 3.18
CA LYS A 329 -27.62 -2.80 2.09
C LYS A 329 -28.36 -2.80 0.77
N SER A 330 -28.26 -1.69 0.00
CA SER A 330 -28.73 -1.58 -1.38
C SER A 330 -27.93 -0.53 -2.14
N ASN A 331 -27.28 -0.94 -3.21
CA ASN A 331 -26.58 -0.02 -4.11
C ASN A 331 -27.41 0.31 -5.37
N SER A 332 -28.74 0.18 -5.30
CA SER A 332 -29.65 0.39 -6.45
C SER A 332 -29.57 1.80 -7.02
N ALA A 333 -29.51 2.82 -6.17
CA ALA A 333 -29.37 4.21 -6.60
C ALA A 333 -28.03 4.47 -7.33
N TYR A 334 -26.93 3.95 -6.78
CA TYR A 334 -25.60 4.02 -7.42
C TYR A 334 -25.60 3.35 -8.80
N LYS A 335 -26.14 2.14 -8.91
CA LYS A 335 -26.24 1.43 -10.20
C LYS A 335 -27.17 2.13 -11.19
N ALA A 336 -28.28 2.67 -10.74
CA ALA A 336 -29.24 3.37 -11.59
C ALA A 336 -28.63 4.61 -12.25
N ILE A 337 -27.97 5.47 -11.47
CA ILE A 337 -27.33 6.66 -12.04
C ILE A 337 -26.16 6.28 -12.97
N GLY A 338 -25.38 5.28 -12.64
CA GLY A 338 -24.32 4.77 -13.52
C GLY A 338 -24.87 4.30 -14.86
N ALA A 339 -25.92 3.46 -14.86
CA ALA A 339 -26.57 2.99 -16.08
C ALA A 339 -27.17 4.13 -16.91
N ALA A 340 -27.76 5.14 -16.26
CA ALA A 340 -28.28 6.32 -16.95
C ALA A 340 -27.18 7.14 -17.63
N LEU A 341 -26.05 7.36 -16.94
CA LEU A 341 -24.89 8.06 -17.52
C LEU A 341 -24.29 7.29 -18.70
N ASP A 342 -24.17 5.98 -18.60
CA ASP A 342 -23.71 5.13 -19.71
C ASP A 342 -24.67 5.19 -20.92
N MET A 343 -25.98 5.27 -20.66
CA MET A 343 -26.98 5.42 -21.70
C MET A 343 -26.83 6.77 -22.43
N VAL A 344 -26.72 7.86 -21.66
CA VAL A 344 -26.51 9.22 -22.22
C VAL A 344 -25.24 9.27 -23.08
N GLN A 345 -24.16 8.66 -22.62
CA GLN A 345 -22.92 8.59 -23.42
C GLN A 345 -23.09 7.84 -24.76
N LYS A 346 -23.92 6.79 -24.76
CA LYS A 346 -24.17 5.98 -25.98
C LYS A 346 -25.15 6.62 -26.95
N THR A 347 -26.18 7.31 -26.44
CA THR A 347 -27.28 7.83 -27.26
C THR A 347 -27.13 9.31 -27.62
N GLY A 348 -26.24 10.03 -26.93
CA GLY A 348 -26.17 11.48 -27.03
C GLY A 348 -27.42 12.19 -26.49
N ASP A 349 -27.62 13.44 -26.88
CA ASP A 349 -28.74 14.26 -26.45
C ASP A 349 -30.02 13.89 -27.22
N LEU A 350 -30.81 13.00 -26.66
CA LEU A 350 -32.14 12.66 -27.20
C LEU A 350 -33.12 13.81 -26.97
N PRO A 351 -34.02 14.11 -27.93
CA PRO A 351 -35.01 15.15 -27.74
C PRO A 351 -35.99 14.79 -26.62
N VAL A 352 -36.39 15.80 -25.83
CA VAL A 352 -37.39 15.64 -24.79
C VAL A 352 -38.75 15.40 -25.44
N PRO A 353 -39.52 14.34 -25.04
CA PRO A 353 -40.89 14.11 -25.56
C PRO A 353 -41.77 15.33 -25.26
N LEU A 354 -42.65 15.66 -26.21
CA LEU A 354 -43.58 16.81 -26.13
C LEU A 354 -44.87 16.47 -25.33
N ASN A 355 -44.82 15.58 -24.39
CA ASN A 355 -46.00 15.19 -23.60
C ASN A 355 -46.27 16.15 -22.47
#